data_1dbd1f3ba91110419338c2c1c4de9608
#
_entry.id   1dbd1f3ba91110419338c2c1c4de9608
#
_cell.length_a   1.000
_cell.length_b   1.000
_cell.length_c   1.000
_cell.angle_alpha   90.00
_cell.angle_beta   90.00
_cell.angle_gamma   90.00
#
_symmetry.space_group_name_H-M   'P 1'
#
loop_
_entity.id
_entity.type
_entity.pdbx_description
1 polymer ?
#
loop_
_entity_poly.entity_id
_entity_poly.type
_entity_poly.pdbx_seq_one_letter_code
_entity_poly.pdbx_strand_id
1 'polypeptide(L)'
;GLDADISGMKLKFNLNDDTYKMDTTLMMSHNAFNILVALTTLDVIGVLNVKKFESALNQLVIPGRAEVYRVNGRLIIVDSHLPAMLDCLKELKEQGKVNKIKVVVGSMGHGYKHWEERFKTQEFASQRKDVRKYAMSLLIGIADYVYLTESDSGKENPIDICNELEADLDGKVQSLIILDREEAIKQAVLDSEEGDVVFISGRGNRRILCNSETTFKLVKDSEVVENVIRELGW
;
A
#
# COMPACT_ATOMS: atom_id res chain seq x y z
N GLY A 1 19.13 15.89 4.86
CA GLY A 1 17.85 16.46 4.45
C GLY A 1 17.07 15.46 3.61
N LEU A 2 15.77 15.49 3.72
CA LEU A 2 14.82 14.66 2.99
C LEU A 2 13.73 15.61 2.44
N ASP A 3 13.47 15.53 1.14
CA ASP A 3 12.32 16.14 0.48
C ASP A 3 11.63 15.03 -0.32
N ALA A 4 10.32 14.90 -0.18
CA ALA A 4 9.54 13.85 -0.82
C ALA A 4 8.33 14.45 -1.56
N ASP A 5 8.03 13.88 -2.71
CA ASP A 5 6.84 14.20 -3.50
C ASP A 5 6.32 12.96 -4.24
N ILE A 6 5.34 13.15 -5.13
CA ILE A 6 4.76 12.06 -5.91
C ILE A 6 5.75 11.42 -6.90
N SER A 7 6.89 12.07 -7.18
CA SER A 7 7.93 11.52 -8.07
C SER A 7 8.95 10.65 -7.32
N GLY A 8 9.00 10.78 -5.99
CA GLY A 8 9.93 10.05 -5.14
C GLY A 8 10.54 10.90 -4.04
N MET A 9 11.81 10.68 -3.73
CA MET A 9 12.51 11.40 -2.66
C MET A 9 13.83 11.98 -3.16
N LYS A 10 14.17 13.17 -2.62
CA LYS A 10 15.49 13.79 -2.75
C LYS A 10 16.20 13.71 -1.41
N LEU A 11 17.32 13.04 -1.40
CA LEU A 11 18.11 12.80 -0.20
C LEU A 11 19.37 13.67 -0.22
N LYS A 12 19.68 14.31 0.92
CA LYS A 12 20.98 14.92 1.18
C LYS A 12 21.54 14.35 2.47
N PHE A 13 22.67 13.69 2.41
CA PHE A 13 23.30 13.02 3.53
C PHE A 13 24.82 13.16 3.51
N ASN A 14 25.45 12.98 4.66
CA ASN A 14 26.88 12.90 4.78
C ASN A 14 27.28 11.44 4.98
N LEU A 15 28.33 11.02 4.29
CA LEU A 15 28.96 9.73 4.49
C LEU A 15 30.47 9.98 4.57
N ASN A 16 31.08 9.64 5.70
CA ASN A 16 32.42 10.09 6.08
C ASN A 16 32.48 11.63 6.01
N ASP A 17 33.48 12.19 5.34
CA ASP A 17 33.65 13.64 5.20
C ASP A 17 32.97 14.25 3.96
N ASP A 18 32.32 13.41 3.15
CA ASP A 18 31.68 13.83 1.91
C ASP A 18 30.17 14.04 2.07
N THR A 19 29.65 15.07 1.37
CA THR A 19 28.21 15.32 1.25
C THR A 19 27.69 14.81 -0.09
N TYR A 20 26.69 13.97 -0.03
CA TYR A 20 26.02 13.40 -1.21
C TYR A 20 24.62 13.94 -1.38
N LYS A 21 24.19 14.04 -2.63
CA LYS A 21 22.78 14.24 -3.02
C LYS A 21 22.37 13.07 -3.90
N MET A 22 21.19 12.56 -3.68
CA MET A 22 20.66 11.41 -4.42
C MET A 22 19.15 11.60 -4.63
N ASP A 23 18.70 11.33 -5.84
CA ASP A 23 17.28 11.29 -6.19
C ASP A 23 16.84 9.84 -6.36
N THR A 24 15.66 9.50 -5.87
CA THR A 24 15.10 8.14 -6.00
C THR A 24 13.60 8.17 -6.25
N THR A 25 13.12 7.22 -7.03
CA THR A 25 11.68 6.99 -7.26
C THR A 25 10.97 6.34 -6.08
N LEU A 26 11.72 5.84 -5.08
CA LEU A 26 11.13 5.28 -3.87
C LEU A 26 10.43 6.37 -3.07
N MET A 27 9.24 6.07 -2.60
CA MET A 27 8.46 6.90 -1.70
C MET A 27 8.66 6.44 -0.25
N MET A 28 8.10 7.21 0.70
CA MET A 28 8.09 6.94 2.15
C MET A 28 9.43 7.14 2.87
N SER A 29 9.39 7.91 3.94
CA SER A 29 10.55 8.34 4.72
C SER A 29 11.40 7.18 5.27
N HIS A 30 10.77 6.03 5.61
CA HIS A 30 11.53 4.88 6.08
C HIS A 30 12.46 4.28 5.00
N ASN A 31 12.17 4.47 3.71
CA ASN A 31 13.08 4.05 2.64
C ASN A 31 14.37 4.88 2.64
N ALA A 32 14.34 6.12 3.12
CA ALA A 32 15.57 6.88 3.32
C ALA A 32 16.52 6.20 4.33
N PHE A 33 15.98 5.64 5.41
CA PHE A 33 16.77 4.83 6.36
C PHE A 33 17.31 3.55 5.72
N ASN A 34 16.49 2.84 4.95
CA ASN A 34 16.91 1.63 4.24
C ASN A 34 18.07 1.93 3.27
N ILE A 35 17.97 3.05 2.54
CA ILE A 35 19.03 3.53 1.63
C ILE A 35 20.31 3.83 2.40
N LEU A 36 20.22 4.58 3.51
CA LEU A 36 21.40 4.92 4.32
C LEU A 36 22.06 3.69 4.91
N VAL A 37 21.29 2.72 5.40
CA VAL A 37 21.82 1.44 5.92
C VAL A 37 22.56 0.68 4.81
N ALA A 38 21.97 0.58 3.62
CA ALA A 38 22.60 -0.09 2.48
C ALA A 38 23.91 0.62 2.05
N LEU A 39 23.90 1.95 1.95
CA LEU A 39 25.09 2.75 1.62
C LEU A 39 26.20 2.55 2.65
N THR A 40 25.86 2.66 3.94
CA THR A 40 26.84 2.47 5.02
C THR A 40 27.42 1.06 5.01
N THR A 41 26.57 0.05 4.76
CA THR A 41 27.03 -1.34 4.66
C THR A 41 28.04 -1.52 3.51
N LEU A 42 27.72 -0.99 2.32
CA LEU A 42 28.61 -1.08 1.16
C LEU A 42 29.94 -0.31 1.39
N ASP A 43 29.88 0.80 2.10
CA ASP A 43 31.06 1.57 2.48
C ASP A 43 31.97 0.80 3.43
N VAL A 44 31.41 0.23 4.51
CA VAL A 44 32.17 -0.55 5.49
C VAL A 44 32.86 -1.76 4.87
N ILE A 45 32.22 -2.43 3.89
CA ILE A 45 32.87 -3.56 3.19
C ILE A 45 33.77 -3.12 2.01
N GLY A 46 33.93 -1.82 1.78
CA GLY A 46 34.86 -1.26 0.81
C GLY A 46 34.47 -1.40 -0.66
N VAL A 47 33.17 -1.59 -0.94
CA VAL A 47 32.68 -1.77 -2.34
C VAL A 47 31.71 -0.68 -2.78
N LEU A 48 31.57 0.39 -2.01
CA LEU A 48 30.63 1.48 -2.32
C LEU A 48 31.01 2.20 -3.62
N ASN A 49 30.05 2.30 -4.51
CA ASN A 49 30.05 3.22 -5.64
C ASN A 49 28.70 3.94 -5.68
N VAL A 50 28.65 5.17 -5.18
CA VAL A 50 27.39 5.91 -4.99
C VAL A 50 26.61 6.06 -6.31
N LYS A 51 27.26 6.35 -7.45
CA LYS A 51 26.59 6.49 -8.75
C LYS A 51 25.99 5.19 -9.24
N LYS A 52 26.68 4.06 -9.07
CA LYS A 52 26.15 2.75 -9.42
C LYS A 52 24.99 2.36 -8.50
N PHE A 53 25.10 2.67 -7.21
CA PHE A 53 24.05 2.45 -6.24
C PHE A 53 22.78 3.24 -6.60
N GLU A 54 22.90 4.53 -6.88
CA GLU A 54 21.78 5.39 -7.29
C GLU A 54 21.10 4.87 -8.57
N SER A 55 21.89 4.49 -9.57
CA SER A 55 21.37 3.92 -10.81
C SER A 55 20.61 2.60 -10.57
N ALA A 56 21.13 1.73 -9.70
CA ALA A 56 20.46 0.48 -9.33
C ALA A 56 19.18 0.73 -8.52
N LEU A 57 19.24 1.70 -7.59
CA LEU A 57 18.10 2.07 -6.75
C LEU A 57 16.91 2.58 -7.58
N ASN A 58 17.18 3.39 -8.63
CA ASN A 58 16.15 3.93 -9.51
C ASN A 58 15.53 2.89 -10.47
N GLN A 59 16.13 1.70 -10.57
CA GLN A 59 15.59 0.56 -11.30
C GLN A 59 14.92 -0.45 -10.37
N LEU A 60 15.01 -0.24 -9.05
CA LEU A 60 14.49 -1.18 -8.07
C LEU A 60 12.97 -1.10 -8.01
N VAL A 61 12.30 -2.19 -8.36
CA VAL A 61 10.88 -2.41 -8.10
C VAL A 61 10.77 -3.58 -7.12
N ILE A 62 10.16 -3.32 -5.97
CA ILE A 62 9.85 -4.38 -4.99
C ILE A 62 8.36 -4.72 -5.15
N PRO A 63 8.02 -5.85 -5.75
CA PRO A 63 6.62 -6.18 -6.05
C PRO A 63 5.74 -6.12 -4.80
N GLY A 64 4.65 -5.35 -4.88
CA GLY A 64 3.68 -5.17 -3.80
C GLY A 64 4.21 -4.43 -2.56
N ARG A 65 5.29 -3.66 -2.72
CA ARG A 65 5.84 -2.77 -1.70
C ARG A 65 6.02 -1.39 -2.31
N ALA A 66 5.05 -0.50 -2.09
CA ALA A 66 4.98 0.80 -2.75
C ALA A 66 5.24 0.70 -4.27
N GLU A 67 4.61 -0.30 -4.91
CA GLU A 67 4.66 -0.44 -6.37
C GLU A 67 3.80 0.67 -6.99
N VAL A 68 4.44 1.56 -7.74
CA VAL A 68 3.85 2.84 -8.15
C VAL A 68 3.67 2.91 -9.66
N TYR A 69 2.45 3.20 -10.09
CA TYR A 69 2.08 3.46 -11.47
C TYR A 69 1.69 4.94 -11.61
N ARG A 70 2.35 5.62 -12.55
CA ARG A 70 2.09 7.04 -12.86
C ARG A 70 1.49 7.12 -14.25
N VAL A 71 0.19 7.34 -14.32
CA VAL A 71 -0.57 7.30 -15.57
C VAL A 71 -1.56 8.47 -15.65
N ASN A 72 -1.53 9.20 -16.75
CA ASN A 72 -2.47 10.29 -17.03
C ASN A 72 -2.67 11.26 -15.85
N GLY A 73 -1.55 11.68 -15.23
CA GLY A 73 -1.57 12.59 -14.09
C GLY A 73 -2.06 11.97 -12.77
N ARG A 74 -2.32 10.66 -12.73
CA ARG A 74 -2.78 9.91 -11.55
C ARG A 74 -1.64 9.13 -10.94
N LEU A 75 -1.75 8.86 -9.65
CA LEU A 75 -0.83 8.00 -8.91
C LEU A 75 -1.61 6.76 -8.42
N ILE A 76 -1.23 5.57 -8.90
CA ILE A 76 -1.79 4.31 -8.42
C ILE A 76 -0.69 3.59 -7.65
N ILE A 77 -0.97 3.18 -6.41
CA ILE A 77 0.02 2.58 -5.51
C ILE A 77 -0.50 1.25 -5.01
N VAL A 78 0.31 0.19 -5.13
CA VAL A 78 0.03 -1.13 -4.55
C VAL A 78 1.00 -1.40 -3.41
N ASP A 79 0.47 -1.59 -2.19
CA ASP A 79 1.28 -1.93 -1.01
C ASP A 79 0.54 -2.90 -0.08
N SER A 80 1.29 -3.69 0.64
CA SER A 80 0.74 -4.59 1.66
C SER A 80 0.57 -3.94 3.03
N HIS A 81 1.11 -2.73 3.26
CA HIS A 81 1.16 -2.10 4.58
C HIS A 81 0.45 -0.74 4.60
N LEU A 82 -0.75 -0.72 5.15
CA LEU A 82 -1.62 0.45 5.20
C LEU A 82 -1.00 1.64 5.96
N PRO A 83 -0.55 1.52 7.23
CA PRO A 83 -0.18 2.68 8.04
C PRO A 83 0.93 3.55 7.44
N ALA A 84 2.06 2.93 7.03
CA ALA A 84 3.21 3.68 6.53
C ALA A 84 2.92 4.45 5.24
N MET A 85 2.04 3.91 4.38
CA MET A 85 1.64 4.60 3.16
C MET A 85 0.69 5.75 3.46
N LEU A 86 -0.24 5.58 4.41
CA LEU A 86 -1.18 6.63 4.77
C LEU A 86 -0.48 7.87 5.34
N ASP A 87 0.56 7.69 6.15
CA ASP A 87 1.36 8.82 6.65
C ASP A 87 1.99 9.62 5.51
N CYS A 88 2.56 8.92 4.53
CA CYS A 88 3.11 9.55 3.32
C CYS A 88 2.03 10.30 2.51
N LEU A 89 0.88 9.67 2.28
CA LEU A 89 -0.22 10.25 1.50
C LEU A 89 -0.83 11.46 2.22
N LYS A 90 -0.94 11.40 3.54
CA LYS A 90 -1.40 12.53 4.37
C LYS A 90 -0.47 13.73 4.19
N GLU A 91 0.82 13.52 4.30
CA GLU A 91 1.81 14.59 4.12
C GLU A 91 1.72 15.20 2.70
N LEU A 92 1.61 14.39 1.65
CA LEU A 92 1.44 14.86 0.28
C LEU A 92 0.16 15.66 0.09
N LYS A 93 -0.95 15.25 0.72
CA LYS A 93 -2.23 15.96 0.68
C LYS A 93 -2.14 17.31 1.41
N GLU A 94 -1.56 17.36 2.60
CA GLU A 94 -1.34 18.58 3.37
C GLU A 94 -0.45 19.59 2.62
N GLN A 95 0.48 19.12 1.81
CA GLN A 95 1.32 19.93 0.95
C GLN A 95 0.65 20.35 -0.37
N GLY A 96 -0.58 19.95 -0.63
CA GLY A 96 -1.30 20.23 -1.87
C GLY A 96 -0.72 19.53 -3.11
N LYS A 97 0.04 18.46 -2.92
CA LYS A 97 0.68 17.69 -4.00
C LYS A 97 -0.22 16.61 -4.60
N VAL A 98 -1.31 16.30 -3.93
CA VAL A 98 -2.35 15.38 -4.41
C VAL A 98 -3.74 15.96 -4.14
N ASN A 99 -4.71 15.61 -4.99
CA ASN A 99 -6.09 16.10 -4.87
C ASN A 99 -6.91 15.23 -3.91
N LYS A 100 -7.35 14.06 -4.37
CA LYS A 100 -8.12 13.10 -3.58
C LYS A 100 -7.36 11.81 -3.38
N ILE A 101 -7.59 11.17 -2.25
CA ILE A 101 -7.04 9.86 -1.91
C ILE A 101 -8.19 8.86 -1.87
N LYS A 102 -8.17 7.92 -2.82
CA LYS A 102 -9.10 6.80 -2.92
C LYS A 102 -8.38 5.54 -2.45
N VAL A 103 -8.96 4.78 -1.53
CA VAL A 103 -8.33 3.61 -0.93
C VAL A 103 -9.14 2.36 -1.22
N VAL A 104 -8.50 1.34 -1.79
CA VAL A 104 -9.06 -0.01 -1.92
C VAL A 104 -8.49 -0.86 -0.79
N VAL A 105 -9.35 -1.35 0.09
CA VAL A 105 -8.92 -2.09 1.27
C VAL A 105 -9.87 -3.23 1.61
N GLY A 106 -9.30 -4.35 2.04
CA GLY A 106 -10.01 -5.45 2.64
C GLY A 106 -9.27 -5.93 3.87
N SER A 107 -9.90 -6.73 4.69
CA SER A 107 -9.26 -7.29 5.87
C SER A 107 -9.26 -8.81 5.86
N MET A 108 -8.25 -9.38 6.48
CA MET A 108 -8.16 -10.82 6.68
C MET A 108 -9.16 -11.27 7.74
N GLY A 109 -9.78 -12.43 7.52
CA GLY A 109 -10.57 -13.12 8.52
C GLY A 109 -9.74 -14.02 9.44
N HIS A 110 -10.43 -14.79 10.26
CA HIS A 110 -9.83 -15.80 11.16
C HIS A 110 -10.03 -17.23 10.62
N GLY A 111 -9.40 -18.21 11.27
CA GLY A 111 -9.66 -19.61 11.00
C GLY A 111 -8.79 -20.29 9.97
N TYR A 112 -7.66 -19.72 9.62
CA TYR A 112 -6.62 -20.44 8.87
C TYR A 112 -5.89 -21.39 9.81
N LYS A 113 -5.92 -22.71 9.56
CA LYS A 113 -5.16 -23.71 10.33
C LYS A 113 -3.70 -23.31 10.55
N HIS A 114 -3.08 -22.79 9.51
CA HIS A 114 -1.69 -22.35 9.55
C HIS A 114 -1.44 -21.18 10.52
N TRP A 115 -2.41 -20.28 10.69
CA TRP A 115 -2.33 -19.16 11.64
C TRP A 115 -2.78 -19.58 13.03
N GLU A 116 -3.81 -20.46 13.15
CA GLU A 116 -4.28 -21.02 14.43
C GLU A 116 -3.20 -21.85 15.11
N GLU A 117 -2.43 -22.64 14.36
CA GLU A 117 -1.28 -23.41 14.89
C GLU A 117 -0.17 -22.51 15.39
N ARG A 118 0.06 -21.36 14.74
CA ARG A 118 1.12 -20.41 15.09
C ARG A 118 0.74 -19.49 16.25
N PHE A 119 -0.54 -19.19 16.43
CA PHE A 119 -1.05 -18.20 17.38
C PHE A 119 -2.18 -18.74 18.28
N LYS A 120 -2.14 -19.95 18.67
CA LYS A 120 -3.03 -20.80 19.52
C LYS A 120 -4.03 -20.15 20.49
N THR A 121 -4.63 -18.97 20.26
CA THR A 121 -5.50 -18.33 21.23
C THR A 121 -6.80 -17.78 20.64
N GLN A 122 -7.93 -17.99 21.37
CA GLN A 122 -9.20 -17.28 21.18
C GLN A 122 -9.05 -15.75 21.22
N GLU A 123 -8.00 -15.25 21.85
CA GLU A 123 -7.55 -13.87 21.89
C GLU A 123 -7.31 -13.28 20.49
N PHE A 124 -6.92 -14.10 19.53
CA PHE A 124 -6.61 -13.65 18.16
C PHE A 124 -7.86 -13.19 17.39
N ALA A 125 -9.03 -13.76 17.62
CA ALA A 125 -10.26 -13.32 16.94
C ALA A 125 -10.73 -11.95 17.45
N SER A 126 -10.62 -11.68 18.76
CA SER A 126 -10.94 -10.37 19.33
C SER A 126 -9.91 -9.30 18.90
N GLN A 127 -8.62 -9.65 18.90
CA GLN A 127 -7.57 -8.77 18.41
C GLN A 127 -7.74 -8.40 16.93
N ARG A 128 -8.35 -9.27 16.10
CA ARG A 128 -8.65 -8.95 14.71
C ARG A 128 -9.64 -7.82 14.54
N LYS A 129 -10.68 -7.78 15.35
CA LYS A 129 -11.64 -6.67 15.33
C LYS A 129 -10.98 -5.36 15.72
N ASP A 130 -10.14 -5.37 16.74
CA ASP A 130 -9.39 -4.19 17.15
C ASP A 130 -8.42 -3.71 16.06
N VAL A 131 -7.76 -4.64 15.36
CA VAL A 131 -6.87 -4.32 14.22
C VAL A 131 -7.67 -3.73 13.05
N ARG A 132 -8.86 -4.27 12.73
CA ARG A 132 -9.76 -3.72 11.70
C ARG A 132 -10.19 -2.31 12.04
N LYS A 133 -10.71 -2.13 13.24
CA LYS A 133 -11.12 -0.82 13.76
C LYS A 133 -9.98 0.20 13.75
N TYR A 134 -8.79 -0.21 14.18
CA TYR A 134 -7.60 0.63 14.10
C TYR A 134 -7.26 1.00 12.65
N ALA A 135 -7.26 0.04 11.73
CA ALA A 135 -6.99 0.28 10.32
C ALA A 135 -7.99 1.29 9.71
N MET A 136 -9.29 1.16 10.02
CA MET A 136 -10.31 2.10 9.55
C MET A 136 -10.14 3.48 10.18
N SER A 137 -9.78 3.54 11.46
CA SER A 137 -9.50 4.83 12.13
C SER A 137 -8.36 5.63 11.47
N LEU A 138 -7.38 4.96 10.88
CA LEU A 138 -6.29 5.61 10.14
C LEU A 138 -6.75 6.23 8.82
N LEU A 139 -7.83 5.72 8.20
CA LEU A 139 -8.37 6.27 6.96
C LEU A 139 -9.16 7.56 7.20
N ILE A 140 -9.73 7.71 8.39
CA ILE A 140 -10.53 8.88 8.76
C ILE A 140 -9.64 10.13 8.75
N GLY A 141 -10.03 11.14 7.96
CA GLY A 141 -9.29 12.40 7.81
C GLY A 141 -8.14 12.36 6.79
N ILE A 142 -7.88 11.20 6.17
CA ILE A 142 -6.89 11.03 5.11
C ILE A 142 -7.56 10.66 3.79
N ALA A 143 -8.30 9.55 3.76
CA ALA A 143 -9.02 9.10 2.58
C ALA A 143 -10.24 9.98 2.29
N ASP A 144 -10.48 10.26 1.02
CA ASP A 144 -11.69 10.92 0.53
C ASP A 144 -12.76 9.89 0.16
N TYR A 145 -12.33 8.67 -0.25
CA TYR A 145 -13.23 7.59 -0.61
C TYR A 145 -12.58 6.22 -0.32
N VAL A 146 -13.37 5.26 0.15
CA VAL A 146 -12.90 3.91 0.48
C VAL A 146 -13.72 2.86 -0.26
N TYR A 147 -13.06 2.01 -1.03
CA TYR A 147 -13.63 0.81 -1.65
C TYR A 147 -13.30 -0.37 -0.75
N LEU A 148 -14.34 -0.90 -0.09
CA LEU A 148 -14.24 -2.05 0.80
C LEU A 148 -14.43 -3.33 -0.01
N THR A 149 -13.50 -4.28 0.09
CA THR A 149 -13.50 -5.46 -0.75
C THR A 149 -13.01 -6.70 0.00
N GLU A 150 -13.15 -7.86 -0.65
CA GLU A 150 -12.62 -9.10 -0.09
C GLU A 150 -11.10 -9.09 0.06
N SER A 151 -10.64 -9.80 1.09
CA SER A 151 -9.27 -10.22 1.28
C SER A 151 -9.29 -11.68 1.73
N ASP A 152 -8.24 -12.17 2.38
CA ASP A 152 -8.20 -13.55 2.87
C ASP A 152 -9.17 -13.72 4.05
N SER A 153 -10.44 -14.04 3.76
CA SER A 153 -11.52 -14.06 4.76
C SER A 153 -11.51 -15.28 5.70
N GLY A 154 -10.85 -16.38 5.29
CA GLY A 154 -10.79 -17.60 6.10
C GLY A 154 -12.17 -18.22 6.35
N LYS A 155 -12.55 -18.32 7.62
CA LYS A 155 -13.86 -18.84 8.06
C LYS A 155 -14.94 -17.77 8.17
N GLU A 156 -14.58 -16.51 8.06
CA GLU A 156 -15.55 -15.42 8.09
C GLU A 156 -16.17 -15.19 6.72
N ASN A 157 -17.42 -14.72 6.70
CA ASN A 157 -18.04 -14.31 5.45
C ASN A 157 -17.44 -12.97 5.00
N PRO A 158 -16.92 -12.85 3.75
CA PRO A 158 -16.32 -11.62 3.26
C PRO A 158 -17.21 -10.39 3.38
N ILE A 159 -18.51 -10.53 3.14
CA ILE A 159 -19.46 -9.41 3.25
C ILE A 159 -19.60 -8.92 4.70
N ASP A 160 -19.56 -9.82 5.67
CA ASP A 160 -19.67 -9.46 7.09
C ASP A 160 -18.43 -8.67 7.53
N ILE A 161 -17.25 -9.06 7.01
CA ILE A 161 -16.01 -8.30 7.22
C ILE A 161 -16.14 -6.89 6.63
N CYS A 162 -16.63 -6.76 5.39
CA CYS A 162 -16.81 -5.46 4.75
C CYS A 162 -17.82 -4.58 5.49
N ASN A 163 -18.94 -5.15 5.96
CA ASN A 163 -19.93 -4.42 6.76
C ASN A 163 -19.35 -3.94 8.12
N GLU A 164 -18.49 -4.76 8.75
CA GLU A 164 -17.76 -4.36 9.96
C GLU A 164 -16.81 -3.19 9.69
N LEU A 165 -16.03 -3.27 8.60
CA LEU A 165 -15.13 -2.19 8.20
C LEU A 165 -15.89 -0.89 7.87
N GLU A 166 -17.04 -0.98 7.19
CA GLU A 166 -17.89 0.18 6.88
C GLU A 166 -18.43 0.82 8.16
N ALA A 167 -18.90 0.00 9.10
CA ALA A 167 -19.37 0.49 10.41
C ALA A 167 -18.25 1.19 11.20
N ASP A 168 -17.01 0.71 11.11
CA ASP A 168 -15.84 1.29 11.76
C ASP A 168 -15.40 2.63 11.14
N LEU A 169 -15.77 2.92 9.89
CA LEU A 169 -15.61 4.26 9.28
C LEU A 169 -16.58 5.29 9.84
N ASP A 170 -17.66 4.84 10.52
CA ASP A 170 -18.62 5.68 11.27
C ASP A 170 -19.23 6.83 10.42
N GLY A 171 -19.38 6.60 9.11
CA GLY A 171 -19.88 7.60 8.16
C GLY A 171 -18.97 8.82 7.95
N LYS A 172 -17.75 8.81 8.52
CA LYS A 172 -16.79 9.92 8.44
C LYS A 172 -16.03 9.97 7.13
N VAL A 173 -16.05 8.87 6.38
CA VAL A 173 -15.46 8.75 5.04
C VAL A 173 -16.50 8.07 4.14
N GLN A 174 -16.64 8.57 2.91
CA GLN A 174 -17.50 7.90 1.93
C GLN A 174 -16.94 6.52 1.58
N SER A 175 -17.79 5.50 1.55
CA SER A 175 -17.40 4.14 1.25
C SER A 175 -18.34 3.45 0.28
N LEU A 176 -17.83 2.42 -0.40
CA LEU A 176 -18.58 1.52 -1.26
C LEU A 176 -18.06 0.11 -1.10
N ILE A 177 -18.95 -0.84 -0.83
CA ILE A 177 -18.60 -2.26 -0.78
C ILE A 177 -18.71 -2.85 -2.18
N ILE A 178 -17.58 -3.35 -2.69
CA ILE A 178 -17.48 -4.14 -3.91
C ILE A 178 -16.70 -5.40 -3.55
N LEU A 179 -17.39 -6.52 -3.37
CA LEU A 179 -16.76 -7.75 -2.87
C LEU A 179 -15.68 -8.28 -3.80
N ASP A 180 -15.93 -8.31 -5.12
CA ASP A 180 -14.91 -8.70 -6.07
C ASP A 180 -13.76 -7.69 -6.07
N ARG A 181 -12.58 -8.16 -5.69
CA ARG A 181 -11.42 -7.30 -5.53
C ARG A 181 -10.91 -6.70 -6.85
N GLU A 182 -11.02 -7.45 -7.94
CA GLU A 182 -10.63 -6.96 -9.27
C GLU A 182 -11.55 -5.81 -9.69
N GLU A 183 -12.85 -5.98 -9.50
CA GLU A 183 -13.85 -4.93 -9.79
C GLU A 183 -13.68 -3.72 -8.86
N ALA A 184 -13.37 -3.94 -7.58
CA ALA A 184 -13.10 -2.83 -6.65
C ALA A 184 -11.89 -2.00 -7.07
N ILE A 185 -10.80 -2.65 -7.49
CA ILE A 185 -9.61 -1.98 -8.01
C ILE A 185 -9.95 -1.22 -9.30
N LYS A 186 -10.64 -1.88 -10.24
CA LYS A 186 -11.06 -1.28 -11.50
C LYS A 186 -11.93 -0.05 -11.28
N GLN A 187 -12.93 -0.15 -10.42
CA GLN A 187 -13.81 0.97 -10.10
C GLN A 187 -13.05 2.14 -9.47
N ALA A 188 -12.14 1.88 -8.52
CA ALA A 188 -11.34 2.94 -7.90
C ALA A 188 -10.44 3.68 -8.91
N VAL A 189 -9.88 2.95 -9.88
CA VAL A 189 -9.08 3.55 -10.97
C VAL A 189 -9.96 4.37 -11.92
N LEU A 190 -11.13 3.85 -12.31
CA LEU A 190 -12.07 4.56 -13.20
C LEU A 190 -12.61 5.84 -12.55
N ASP A 191 -12.89 5.83 -11.27
CA ASP A 191 -13.41 6.98 -10.52
C ASP A 191 -12.33 8.04 -10.23
N SER A 192 -11.04 7.73 -10.50
CA SER A 192 -9.96 8.67 -10.23
C SER A 192 -9.83 9.72 -11.32
N GLU A 193 -9.45 10.93 -10.93
CA GLU A 193 -9.18 12.07 -11.79
C GLU A 193 -7.69 12.43 -11.78
N GLU A 194 -7.28 13.34 -12.66
CA GLU A 194 -5.91 13.87 -12.66
C GLU A 194 -5.59 14.53 -11.31
N GLY A 195 -4.42 14.22 -10.75
CA GLY A 195 -3.98 14.65 -9.42
C GLY A 195 -4.46 13.76 -8.29
N ASP A 196 -5.30 12.76 -8.54
CA ASP A 196 -5.75 11.80 -7.52
C ASP A 196 -4.71 10.70 -7.26
N VAL A 197 -4.83 10.13 -6.08
CA VAL A 197 -4.13 8.89 -5.69
C VAL A 197 -5.14 7.77 -5.51
N VAL A 198 -4.88 6.62 -6.12
CA VAL A 198 -5.55 5.35 -5.82
C VAL A 198 -4.58 4.46 -5.06
N PHE A 199 -4.87 4.20 -3.79
CA PHE A 199 -4.05 3.35 -2.94
C PHE A 199 -4.71 1.99 -2.72
N ILE A 200 -4.09 0.92 -3.22
CA ILE A 200 -4.56 -0.45 -3.12
C ILE A 200 -3.76 -1.14 -2.01
N SER A 201 -4.44 -1.45 -0.91
CA SER A 201 -3.80 -1.90 0.33
C SER A 201 -4.14 -3.33 0.73
N GLY A 202 -3.22 -3.92 1.48
CA GLY A 202 -3.43 -5.11 2.31
C GLY A 202 -2.91 -6.42 1.73
N ARG A 203 -2.75 -6.55 0.42
CA ARG A 203 -2.30 -7.81 -0.19
C ARG A 203 -0.89 -7.74 -0.78
N GLY A 204 -0.50 -6.59 -1.33
CA GLY A 204 0.82 -6.43 -1.96
C GLY A 204 1.06 -7.49 -3.05
N ASN A 205 2.13 -8.28 -2.91
CA ASN A 205 2.52 -9.31 -3.90
C ASN A 205 1.82 -10.67 -3.73
N ARG A 206 0.78 -10.76 -2.90
CA ARG A 206 0.05 -12.02 -2.73
C ARG A 206 -0.80 -12.31 -3.96
N ARG A 207 -0.68 -13.54 -4.49
CA ARG A 207 -1.43 -14.01 -5.66
C ARG A 207 -2.68 -14.80 -5.29
N ILE A 208 -2.65 -15.54 -4.17
CA ILE A 208 -3.74 -16.40 -3.75
C ILE A 208 -4.62 -15.62 -2.79
N LEU A 209 -5.88 -15.42 -3.16
CA LEU A 209 -6.93 -14.89 -2.32
C LEU A 209 -7.77 -16.04 -1.81
N CYS A 210 -7.78 -16.25 -0.50
CA CYS A 210 -8.54 -17.30 0.16
C CYS A 210 -9.85 -16.73 0.66
N ASN A 211 -10.95 -17.00 -0.04
CA ASN A 211 -12.29 -16.52 0.32
C ASN A 211 -13.11 -17.55 1.12
N SER A 212 -12.53 -18.72 1.44
CA SER A 212 -13.01 -19.70 2.39
C SER A 212 -11.86 -20.65 2.78
N GLU A 213 -12.13 -21.64 3.65
CA GLU A 213 -11.14 -22.67 3.99
C GLU A 213 -10.72 -23.55 2.78
N THR A 214 -11.57 -23.65 1.78
CA THR A 214 -11.41 -24.56 0.63
C THR A 214 -11.46 -23.88 -0.72
N THR A 215 -11.82 -22.59 -0.77
CA THR A 215 -11.98 -21.85 -2.01
C THR A 215 -10.94 -20.74 -2.07
N PHE A 216 -10.24 -20.65 -3.20
CA PHE A 216 -9.27 -19.60 -3.46
C PHE A 216 -9.35 -19.13 -4.89
N LYS A 217 -9.02 -17.87 -5.10
CA LYS A 217 -8.97 -17.19 -6.38
C LYS A 217 -7.55 -16.68 -6.61
N LEU A 218 -7.09 -16.67 -7.85
CA LEU A 218 -5.82 -16.05 -8.19
C LEU A 218 -6.07 -14.58 -8.53
N VAL A 219 -5.64 -13.69 -7.64
CA VAL A 219 -5.72 -12.24 -7.81
C VAL A 219 -4.44 -11.62 -7.33
N LYS A 220 -3.74 -10.92 -8.21
CA LYS A 220 -2.60 -10.10 -7.86
C LYS A 220 -2.93 -8.64 -8.17
N ASP A 221 -2.92 -7.80 -7.16
CA ASP A 221 -3.36 -6.40 -7.26
C ASP A 221 -2.63 -5.63 -8.37
N SER A 222 -1.32 -5.81 -8.50
CA SER A 222 -0.54 -5.14 -9.56
C SER A 222 -0.90 -5.60 -10.97
N GLU A 223 -1.18 -6.91 -11.16
CA GLU A 223 -1.61 -7.44 -12.47
C GLU A 223 -3.00 -6.88 -12.86
N VAL A 224 -3.89 -6.70 -11.87
CA VAL A 224 -5.19 -6.05 -12.10
C VAL A 224 -5.01 -4.60 -12.53
N VAL A 225 -4.16 -3.84 -11.83
CA VAL A 225 -3.83 -2.45 -12.20
C VAL A 225 -3.27 -2.37 -13.61
N GLU A 226 -2.31 -3.21 -13.96
CA GLU A 226 -1.71 -3.24 -15.29
C GLU A 226 -2.75 -3.55 -16.39
N ASN A 227 -3.68 -4.47 -16.11
CA ASN A 227 -4.75 -4.81 -17.05
C ASN A 227 -5.70 -3.62 -17.24
N VAL A 228 -6.11 -2.96 -16.14
CA VAL A 228 -6.99 -1.78 -16.21
C VAL A 228 -6.32 -0.63 -16.98
N ILE A 229 -5.04 -0.34 -16.71
CA ILE A 229 -4.27 0.68 -17.43
C ILE A 229 -4.25 0.35 -18.93
N ARG A 230 -4.03 -0.90 -19.30
CA ARG A 230 -4.01 -1.35 -20.71
C ARG A 230 -5.38 -1.25 -21.37
N GLU A 231 -6.46 -1.67 -20.68
CA GLU A 231 -7.85 -1.57 -21.18
C GLU A 231 -8.27 -0.13 -21.44
N LEU A 232 -7.79 0.81 -20.62
CA LEU A 232 -8.09 2.25 -20.77
C LEU A 232 -7.19 2.95 -21.81
N GLY A 233 -6.18 2.27 -22.33
CA GLY A 233 -5.21 2.85 -23.27
C GLY A 233 -4.31 3.92 -22.64
N TRP A 234 -4.03 3.79 -21.37
CA TRP A 234 -3.23 4.73 -20.56
C TRP A 234 -1.75 4.42 -20.54
#